data_36b219ffbae2cee83d3e127a8be96e10
#
_entry.id   36b219ffbae2cee83d3e127a8be96e10
#
_cell.length_a   1.000
_cell.length_b   1.000
_cell.length_c   1.000
_cell.angle_alpha   90.00
_cell.angle_beta   90.00
_cell.angle_gamma   90.00
#
_symmetry.space_group_name_H-M   'P 1'
#
loop_
_entity.id
_entity.type
_entity.pdbx_description
1 polymer ?
#
loop_
_entity_poly.entity_id
_entity_poly.type
_entity_poly.pdbx_seq_one_letter_code
_entity_poly.pdbx_strand_id
1 'polypeptide(L)'
;MNQTNPFREDKIVKSKGMHQRTVSGILIPEKWDDKNNVIGVSIQAFDENEYIVKSCLDDKDLFDFIKKKVKVAGKVFERSDGKFNIEVNHFDVMDN
;
A
#
# COMPACT_ATOMS: atom_id res chain seq x y z
N MET A 1 9.80 32.03 -13.88
CA MET A 1 9.69 31.59 -13.66
C MET A 1 9.61 31.12 -13.12
N ASN A 2 9.40 30.94 -13.42
CA ASN A 2 9.30 30.26 -13.08
C ASN A 2 9.00 29.77 -12.66
N GLN A 3 8.85 29.62 -13.00
CA GLN A 3 8.61 28.97 -12.90
C GLN A 3 8.37 28.44 -12.55
N THR A 4 8.27 28.57 -12.95
CA THR A 4 8.06 27.85 -12.92
C THR A 4 7.77 27.27 -12.64
N ASN A 5 7.65 27.38 -13.00
CA ASN A 5 7.42 26.59 -12.99
C ASN A 5 6.94 26.19 -12.76
N PRO A 6 6.90 26.21 -13.11
CA PRO A 6 6.45 25.55 -13.15
C PRO A 6 6.26 25.00 -12.91
N PHE A 7 6.23 24.75 -13.30
CA PHE A 7 6.35 23.96 -13.28
C PHE A 7 6.22 23.43 -12.95
N ARG A 8 6.46 23.75 -13.24
CA ARG A 8 6.40 23.04 -13.24
C ARG A 8 6.06 22.35 -13.01
N GLU A 9 5.89 22.07 -13.38
CA GLU A 9 5.59 21.19 -13.43
C GLU A 9 5.24 20.45 -13.27
N ASP A 10 5.25 20.62 -13.68
CA ASP A 10 4.97 19.71 -13.71
C ASP A 10 4.80 18.97 -13.58
N LYS A 11 4.94 19.06 -13.84
CA LYS A 11 4.71 18.21 -13.85
C LYS A 11 4.58 17.36 -13.73
N ILE A 12 4.63 17.27 -14.02
CA ILE A 12 4.34 16.35 -13.91
C ILE A 12 4.43 15.49 -13.88
N VAL A 13 4.52 15.32 -14.24
CA VAL A 13 4.40 14.37 -14.37
C VAL A 13 4.45 13.56 -13.76
N LYS A 14 4.53 13.37 -13.85
CA LYS A 14 4.29 12.63 -13.10
C LYS A 14 4.12 11.39 -12.73
N SER A 15 4.57 11.03 -12.16
CA SER A 15 4.18 9.72 -11.85
C SER A 15 2.74 9.67 -11.54
N LYS A 16 2.04 9.54 -12.56
CA LYS A 16 0.63 9.50 -12.51
C LYS A 16 0.18 8.31 -11.68
N GLY A 17 -0.66 8.54 -10.71
CA GLY A 17 -1.22 7.48 -9.89
C GLY A 17 -0.35 6.97 -8.77
N MET A 18 0.82 7.56 -8.57
CA MET A 18 1.70 7.15 -7.48
C MET A 18 1.66 8.21 -6.39
N HIS A 19 1.36 7.79 -5.16
CA HIS A 19 1.24 8.69 -4.02
C HIS A 19 1.89 8.07 -2.79
N GLN A 20 2.55 8.90 -2.00
CA GLN A 20 3.03 8.49 -0.70
C GLN A 20 1.87 8.64 0.27
N ARG A 21 1.51 7.55 0.96
CA ARG A 21 0.33 7.54 1.82
C ARG A 21 0.55 6.75 3.09
N THR A 22 -0.27 7.09 4.08
CA THR A 22 -0.45 6.27 5.27
C THR A 22 -1.87 5.69 5.22
N VAL A 23 -1.96 4.39 5.35
CA VAL A 23 -3.22 3.65 5.21
C VAL A 23 -3.42 2.79 6.46
N SER A 24 -4.62 2.82 7.01
CA SER A 24 -4.96 1.99 8.17
C SER A 24 -6.07 1.02 7.79
N GLY A 25 -5.97 -0.20 8.26
CA GLY A 25 -6.97 -1.21 7.97
C GLY A 25 -6.61 -2.55 8.55
N ILE A 26 -7.28 -3.58 8.06
CA ILE A 26 -7.07 -4.96 8.48
C ILE A 26 -6.24 -5.65 7.42
N LEU A 27 -5.18 -6.33 7.85
CA LEU A 27 -4.36 -7.12 6.93
C LEU A 27 -5.05 -8.46 6.67
N ILE A 28 -5.28 -8.76 5.41
CA ILE A 28 -5.99 -9.99 5.03
C ILE A 28 -5.18 -10.77 4.00
N PRO A 29 -5.38 -12.10 3.94
CA PRO A 29 -4.75 -12.87 2.87
C PRO A 29 -5.35 -12.50 1.54
N GLU A 30 -4.52 -12.46 0.51
CA GLU A 30 -4.97 -12.08 -0.82
C GLU A 30 -4.63 -13.13 -1.86
N LYS A 31 -3.56 -13.89 -1.63
CA LYS A 31 -3.10 -14.86 -2.61
C LYS A 31 -2.53 -16.07 -1.90
N TRP A 32 -2.79 -17.26 -2.47
CA TRP A 32 -2.35 -18.54 -1.90
C TRP A 32 -1.61 -19.34 -2.96
N ASP A 33 -0.71 -20.21 -2.52
CA ASP A 33 -0.04 -21.16 -3.41
C ASP A 33 -0.88 -22.44 -3.53
N ASP A 34 -0.33 -23.44 -4.24
CA ASP A 34 -1.03 -24.71 -4.48
C ASP A 34 -1.29 -25.50 -3.20
N LYS A 35 -0.55 -25.20 -2.14
CA LYS A 35 -0.66 -25.91 -0.86
C LYS A 35 -1.45 -25.13 0.16
N ASN A 36 -2.12 -24.07 -0.29
CA ASN A 36 -2.93 -23.18 0.56
C ASN A 36 -2.12 -22.37 1.56
N ASN A 37 -0.85 -22.17 1.29
CA ASN A 37 -0.06 -21.22 2.06
C ASN A 37 -0.32 -19.81 1.55
N VAL A 38 -0.47 -18.86 2.44
CA VAL A 38 -0.66 -17.46 2.04
C VAL A 38 0.67 -16.94 1.51
N ILE A 39 0.66 -16.45 0.27
CA ILE A 39 1.83 -15.89 -0.38
C ILE A 39 1.65 -14.43 -0.76
N GLY A 40 0.49 -13.86 -0.49
CA GLY A 40 0.25 -12.44 -0.71
C GLY A 40 -0.80 -11.93 0.25
N VAL A 41 -0.69 -10.66 0.59
CA VAL A 41 -1.60 -10.02 1.53
C VAL A 41 -2.07 -8.69 0.95
N SER A 42 -3.20 -8.21 1.45
CA SER A 42 -3.69 -6.88 1.14
C SER A 42 -4.19 -6.23 2.42
N ILE A 43 -4.43 -4.94 2.34
CA ILE A 43 -4.98 -4.18 3.46
C ILE A 43 -6.38 -3.79 3.07
N GLN A 44 -7.35 -4.26 3.84
CA GLN A 44 -8.73 -3.82 3.71
C GLN A 44 -8.83 -2.56 4.55
N ALA A 45 -8.69 -1.42 3.91
CA ALA A 45 -8.54 -0.16 4.61
C ALA A 45 -9.89 0.35 5.11
N PHE A 46 -9.83 1.19 6.12
CA PHE A 46 -11.05 1.76 6.70
C PHE A 46 -11.70 2.79 5.78
N ASP A 47 -10.99 3.21 4.73
CA ASP A 47 -11.56 4.07 3.70
C ASP A 47 -12.31 3.28 2.62
N GLU A 48 -12.48 1.97 2.83
CA GLU A 48 -13.18 1.04 1.95
C GLU A 48 -12.43 0.67 0.68
N ASN A 49 -11.18 1.06 0.58
CA ASN A 49 -10.32 0.63 -0.53
C ASN A 49 -9.49 -0.57 -0.12
N GLU A 50 -9.09 -1.35 -1.11
CA GLU A 50 -8.19 -2.47 -0.86
C GLU A 50 -6.83 -2.14 -1.45
N TYR A 51 -5.78 -2.37 -0.65
CA TYR A 51 -4.40 -2.08 -1.04
C TYR A 51 -3.62 -3.39 -1.04
N ILE A 52 -3.24 -3.85 -2.22
CA ILE A 52 -2.52 -5.11 -2.38
C ILE A 52 -1.04 -4.83 -2.14
N VAL A 53 -0.46 -5.53 -1.18
CA VAL A 53 0.95 -5.31 -0.82
C VAL A 53 1.84 -5.97 -1.84
N LYS A 54 2.69 -5.18 -2.50
CA LYS A 54 3.61 -5.67 -3.52
C LYS A 54 5.02 -5.85 -2.97
N SER A 55 5.37 -5.09 -1.95
CA SER A 55 6.68 -5.21 -1.30
C SER A 55 6.59 -4.59 0.08
N CYS A 56 7.50 -4.99 0.95
CA CYS A 56 7.58 -4.45 2.30
C CYS A 56 9.05 -4.33 2.70
N LEU A 57 9.46 -3.12 3.04
CA LEU A 57 10.83 -2.83 3.42
C LEU A 57 11.05 -2.82 4.92
N ASP A 58 9.96 -3.01 5.69
CA ASP A 58 10.05 -3.06 7.14
C ASP A 58 10.71 -4.36 7.57
N ASP A 59 11.44 -4.34 8.67
CA ASP A 59 12.12 -5.52 9.20
C ASP A 59 11.14 -6.58 9.71
N LYS A 60 9.94 -6.16 10.11
CA LYS A 60 8.92 -7.09 10.60
C LYS A 60 8.29 -7.83 9.44
N ASP A 61 7.92 -9.06 9.66
CA ASP A 61 7.24 -9.85 8.64
C ASP A 61 5.75 -9.56 8.69
N LEU A 62 5.28 -8.93 7.64
CA LEU A 62 3.88 -8.52 7.55
C LEU A 62 2.93 -9.72 7.66
N PHE A 63 3.37 -10.89 7.18
CA PHE A 63 2.53 -12.10 7.22
C PHE A 63 2.21 -12.57 8.63
N ASP A 64 3.03 -12.17 9.61
CA ASP A 64 2.78 -12.54 11.02
C ASP A 64 1.58 -11.81 11.60
N PHE A 65 1.07 -10.80 10.90
CA PHE A 65 0.03 -9.91 11.43
C PHE A 65 -1.28 -9.99 10.64
N ILE A 66 -1.49 -11.08 9.93
CA ILE A 66 -2.73 -11.29 9.19
C ILE A 66 -3.91 -11.27 10.17
N LYS A 67 -4.96 -10.55 9.78
CA LYS A 67 -6.19 -10.30 10.55
C LYS A 67 -6.00 -9.31 11.69
N LYS A 68 -4.85 -8.66 11.73
CA LYS A 68 -4.61 -7.60 12.71
C LYS A 68 -4.84 -6.24 12.07
N LYS A 69 -5.14 -5.24 12.88
CA LYS A 69 -5.16 -3.87 12.42
C LYS A 69 -3.75 -3.37 12.24
N VAL A 70 -3.48 -2.76 11.11
CA VAL A 70 -2.17 -2.22 10.82
C VAL A 70 -2.29 -0.80 10.29
N LYS A 71 -1.26 -0.04 10.52
CA LYS A 71 -1.10 1.29 9.95
C LYS A 71 0.17 1.25 9.11
N VAL A 72 0.03 1.51 7.82
CA VAL A 72 1.07 1.27 6.85
C VAL A 72 1.42 2.56 6.14
N ALA A 73 2.70 2.84 6.03
CA ALA A 73 3.18 3.97 5.24
C ALA A 73 3.92 3.45 4.02
N GLY A 74 3.62 3.97 2.85
CA GLY A 74 4.28 3.52 1.65
C GLY A 74 3.80 4.23 0.41
N LYS A 75 4.25 3.73 -0.73
CA LYS A 75 3.88 4.27 -2.03
C LYS A 75 2.68 3.52 -2.56
N VAL A 76 1.66 4.25 -2.97
CA VAL A 76 0.40 3.70 -3.45
C VAL A 76 0.28 3.98 -4.93
N PHE A 77 -0.10 2.95 -5.69
CA PHE A 77 -0.27 3.02 -7.14
C PHE A 77 -1.69 2.58 -7.47
N GLU A 78 -2.36 3.34 -8.33
CA GLU A 78 -3.70 2.96 -8.79
C GLU A 78 -3.62 1.81 -9.76
N ARG A 79 -4.60 0.92 -9.66
CA ARG A 79 -4.77 -0.19 -10.60
C ARG A 79 -5.99 0.10 -11.48
N SER A 80 -6.02 -0.58 -12.62
CA SER A 80 -7.15 -0.42 -13.53
C SER A 80 -8.44 -1.05 -13.02
N ASP A 81 -8.35 -1.94 -12.02
CA ASP A 81 -9.51 -2.65 -11.47
C ASP A 81 -10.16 -1.94 -10.29
N GLY A 82 -9.75 -0.72 -9.99
CA GLY A 82 -10.31 0.05 -8.87
C GLY A 82 -9.65 -0.22 -7.54
N LYS A 83 -8.71 -1.15 -7.49
CA LYS A 83 -7.91 -1.40 -6.29
C LYS A 83 -6.61 -0.64 -6.39
N PHE A 84 -5.79 -0.78 -5.35
CA PHE A 84 -4.49 -0.13 -5.31
C PHE A 84 -3.41 -1.16 -5.02
N ASN A 85 -2.20 -0.90 -5.50
CA ASN A 85 -1.00 -1.59 -5.05
C ASN A 85 -0.29 -0.68 -4.05
N ILE A 86 0.36 -1.28 -3.06
CA ILE A 86 1.14 -0.50 -2.12
C ILE A 86 2.51 -1.16 -1.93
N GLU A 87 3.55 -0.32 -1.96
CA GLU A 87 4.90 -0.71 -1.59
C GLU A 87 5.14 -0.16 -0.20
N VAL A 88 5.20 -1.05 0.79
CA VAL A 88 5.24 -0.67 2.20
C VAL A 88 6.66 -0.29 2.58
N ASN A 89 6.83 0.91 3.14
CA ASN A 89 8.10 1.33 3.71
C ASN A 89 8.19 0.95 5.17
N HIS A 90 7.08 1.07 5.87
CA HIS A 90 7.05 0.88 7.31
C HIS A 90 5.60 0.59 7.72
N PHE A 91 5.42 -0.24 8.75
CA PHE A 91 4.09 -0.45 9.30
C PHE A 91 4.15 -0.65 10.81
N ASP A 92 3.03 -0.34 11.45
CA ASP A 92 2.82 -0.59 12.87
C ASP A 92 1.57 -1.43 13.06
N VAL A 93 1.60 -2.32 14.04
CA VAL A 93 0.41 -3.06 14.42
C VAL A 93 -0.35 -2.21 15.43
N MET A 94 -1.64 -2.00 15.15
CA MET A 94 -2.50 -1.20 16.01
C MET A 94 -3.22 -2.13 16.95
N ASP A 95 -2.84 -2.09 18.18
CA ASP A 95 -3.53 -2.88 19.16
C ASP A 95 -4.78 -2.25 19.56
N ASN A 96 -5.69 -2.90 19.41
CA ASN A 96 -6.86 -2.42 19.78
C ASN A 96 -7.38 -2.37 20.72
#